data_d664ecb20c639a66dae1b97e33c554e8
#
_entry.id   d664ecb20c639a66dae1b97e33c554e8
#
_cell.length_a   1.000
_cell.length_b   1.000
_cell.length_c   1.000
_cell.angle_alpha   90.00
_cell.angle_beta   90.00
_cell.angle_gamma   90.00
#
_symmetry.space_group_name_H-M   'P 1'
#
loop_
_entity.id
_entity.type
_entity.pdbx_description
1 polymer ?
#
loop_
_entity_poly.entity_id
_entity_poly.type
_entity_poly.pdbx_seq_one_letter_code
_entity_poly.pdbx_strand_id
1 'polypeptide(L)'
;MRKNLGVKKSLSAVFSILLISNLFVLISPVNAATKYPLIVNSANFQTKIAKKPTRIISLSPTATEILFAIGANKQVLAVDDNSNFPLDVPKSQLSGFSPNVEAIVALNPDLVIIQIDSAKSKSIRDSLTKLGIPVVMEKTASKISDTYSEIELLGKVSDQSTSAKTLVSSMKKRISKILSSSTKKYKYRVFHELDNTLYSATSKTFIGNVYKDFGLVNVADAATGADSAGYPQLSAEYLISSNPQIIFLADSQYGETAATVRVRQGWQGIDAVINNRIVELPADIPSRWGPRVVDFYEIVAKAIK
;
A
#
# COMPACT_ATOMS: atom_id res chain seq x y z
N MET A 1 -39.95 93.44 -8.51
CA MET A 1 -40.33 92.72 -9.70
C MET A 1 -39.13 92.43 -10.55
N ARG A 2 -38.56 91.30 -10.50
CA ARG A 2 -37.72 90.66 -11.55
C ARG A 2 -37.29 89.29 -10.97
N LYS A 3 -37.77 88.28 -11.61
CA LYS A 3 -37.42 86.88 -11.31
C LYS A 3 -36.01 86.60 -11.88
N ASN A 4 -35.12 86.05 -11.10
CA ASN A 4 -33.88 85.45 -11.56
C ASN A 4 -34.01 83.91 -11.47
N LEU A 5 -33.96 83.26 -12.63
CA LEU A 5 -33.81 81.82 -12.81
C LEU A 5 -32.35 81.42 -12.53
N GLY A 6 -32.19 80.58 -11.54
CA GLY A 6 -30.94 79.87 -11.27
C GLY A 6 -30.81 78.58 -12.07
N VAL A 7 -29.83 78.49 -12.91
CA VAL A 7 -29.47 77.30 -13.70
C VAL A 7 -28.71 76.35 -12.79
N LYS A 8 -29.28 75.20 -12.52
CA LYS A 8 -28.58 74.09 -11.87
C LYS A 8 -27.75 73.32 -12.90
N LYS A 9 -26.44 73.31 -12.76
CA LYS A 9 -25.52 72.51 -13.50
C LYS A 9 -25.53 71.13 -12.85
N SER A 10 -25.97 70.07 -13.57
CA SER A 10 -25.83 68.66 -13.16
C SER A 10 -24.45 68.16 -13.54
N LEU A 11 -23.68 67.74 -12.55
CA LEU A 11 -22.41 67.06 -12.72
C LEU A 11 -22.71 65.56 -12.90
N SER A 12 -22.55 65.03 -14.12
CA SER A 12 -22.55 63.58 -14.40
C SER A 12 -21.24 62.99 -14.00
N ALA A 13 -21.21 62.23 -12.93
CA ALA A 13 -20.06 61.41 -12.58
C ALA A 13 -20.11 60.09 -13.38
N VAL A 14 -19.17 59.97 -14.32
CA VAL A 14 -18.95 58.73 -15.07
C VAL A 14 -18.17 57.77 -14.15
N PHE A 15 -18.84 56.75 -13.66
CA PHE A 15 -18.21 55.66 -12.90
C PHE A 15 -17.61 54.64 -13.88
N SER A 16 -16.29 54.74 -14.12
CA SER A 16 -15.55 53.73 -14.87
C SER A 16 -15.30 52.53 -14.00
N ILE A 17 -16.08 51.47 -14.21
CA ILE A 17 -15.88 50.16 -13.60
C ILE A 17 -14.71 49.49 -14.33
N LEU A 18 -13.54 49.47 -13.71
CA LEU A 18 -12.41 48.64 -14.16
C LEU A 18 -12.72 47.16 -13.80
N LEU A 19 -13.12 46.36 -14.79
CA LEU A 19 -13.19 44.93 -14.70
C LEU A 19 -11.78 44.36 -14.65
N ILE A 20 -11.25 44.12 -13.45
CA ILE A 20 -10.00 43.33 -13.30
C ILE A 20 -10.41 41.87 -13.47
N SER A 21 -10.28 41.35 -14.68
CA SER A 21 -10.37 39.88 -14.91
C SER A 21 -9.16 39.23 -14.28
N ASN A 22 -9.35 38.65 -13.10
CA ASN A 22 -8.37 37.72 -12.50
C ASN A 22 -8.26 36.47 -13.39
N LEU A 23 -7.28 36.50 -14.29
CA LEU A 23 -6.85 35.32 -15.04
C LEU A 23 -6.13 34.38 -14.05
N PHE A 24 -6.89 33.50 -13.41
CA PHE A 24 -6.32 32.38 -12.67
C PHE A 24 -5.60 31.46 -13.68
N VAL A 25 -4.32 31.71 -13.91
CA VAL A 25 -3.45 30.75 -14.58
C VAL A 25 -3.37 29.54 -13.66
N LEU A 26 -4.10 28.47 -13.99
CA LEU A 26 -3.91 27.14 -13.43
C LEU A 26 -2.50 26.68 -13.78
N ILE A 27 -1.53 27.02 -12.94
CA ILE A 27 -0.18 26.45 -13.02
C ILE A 27 -0.32 24.98 -12.62
N SER A 28 -0.56 24.12 -13.61
CA SER A 28 -0.40 22.69 -13.41
C SER A 28 1.04 22.46 -12.95
N PRO A 29 1.28 21.69 -11.88
CA PRO A 29 2.64 21.40 -11.44
C PRO A 29 3.40 20.76 -12.61
N VAL A 30 4.41 21.46 -13.13
CA VAL A 30 5.31 20.91 -14.13
C VAL A 30 6.01 19.72 -13.48
N ASN A 31 5.66 18.53 -13.90
CA ASN A 31 6.35 17.30 -13.50
C ASN A 31 7.80 17.47 -13.94
N ALA A 32 8.73 17.59 -12.99
CA ALA A 32 10.14 17.53 -13.31
C ALA A 32 10.42 16.11 -13.84
N ALA A 33 10.54 16.00 -15.18
CA ALA A 33 10.77 14.73 -15.85
C ALA A 33 12.02 14.05 -15.31
N THR A 34 11.95 12.76 -15.09
CA THR A 34 13.10 11.96 -14.65
C THR A 34 14.17 11.97 -15.74
N LYS A 35 15.41 12.27 -15.38
CA LYS A 35 16.53 12.21 -16.31
C LYS A 35 17.01 10.76 -16.49
N TYR A 36 17.10 10.32 -17.74
CA TYR A 36 17.68 9.03 -18.11
C TYR A 36 19.04 9.24 -18.80
N PRO A 37 20.00 8.27 -18.72
CA PRO A 37 19.89 7.00 -18.00
C PRO A 37 19.78 7.20 -16.48
N LEU A 38 18.93 6.39 -15.86
CA LEU A 38 18.69 6.40 -14.44
C LEU A 38 19.38 5.19 -13.80
N ILE A 39 20.06 5.40 -12.67
CA ILE A 39 20.57 4.33 -11.83
C ILE A 39 19.78 4.32 -10.53
N VAL A 40 19.22 3.18 -10.18
CA VAL A 40 18.50 2.96 -8.92
C VAL A 40 19.11 1.80 -8.14
N ASN A 41 19.07 1.91 -6.81
CA ASN A 41 19.44 0.84 -5.91
C ASN A 41 18.14 0.31 -5.25
N SER A 42 17.92 -0.97 -5.35
CA SER A 42 16.74 -1.66 -4.83
C SER A 42 17.15 -3.04 -4.32
N ALA A 43 16.77 -3.39 -3.10
CA ALA A 43 17.07 -4.68 -2.46
C ALA A 43 18.54 -5.11 -2.59
N ASN A 44 19.47 -4.17 -2.41
CA ASN A 44 20.94 -4.35 -2.56
C ASN A 44 21.43 -4.61 -3.99
N PHE A 45 20.59 -4.40 -4.99
CA PHE A 45 20.96 -4.47 -6.41
C PHE A 45 20.94 -3.09 -7.05
N GLN A 46 21.91 -2.84 -7.91
CA GLN A 46 21.93 -1.66 -8.76
C GLN A 46 21.36 -1.99 -10.13
N THR A 47 20.41 -1.16 -10.60
CA THR A 47 19.79 -1.32 -11.91
C THR A 47 19.92 -0.02 -12.70
N LYS A 48 20.46 -0.14 -13.92
CA LYS A 48 20.53 0.96 -14.89
C LYS A 48 19.34 0.88 -15.84
N ILE A 49 18.55 1.95 -15.89
CA ILE A 49 17.40 2.11 -16.78
C ILE A 49 17.79 3.15 -17.83
N ALA A 50 17.95 2.71 -19.07
CA ALA A 50 18.54 3.56 -20.14
C ALA A 50 17.59 4.67 -20.60
N LYS A 51 16.29 4.44 -20.60
CA LYS A 51 15.22 5.35 -21.03
C LYS A 51 13.97 5.16 -20.18
N LYS A 52 13.02 6.06 -20.27
CA LYS A 52 11.70 5.91 -19.65
C LYS A 52 11.05 4.59 -20.08
N PRO A 53 10.72 3.70 -19.14
CA PRO A 53 10.03 2.46 -19.46
C PRO A 53 8.64 2.72 -20.05
N THR A 54 8.27 1.94 -21.04
CA THR A 54 6.96 1.95 -21.70
C THR A 54 6.30 0.58 -21.73
N ARG A 55 7.07 -0.47 -21.36
CA ARG A 55 6.66 -1.86 -21.39
C ARG A 55 7.10 -2.56 -20.09
N ILE A 56 6.43 -2.25 -19.00
CA ILE A 56 6.72 -2.77 -17.65
C ILE A 56 5.99 -4.09 -17.45
N ILE A 57 6.71 -5.14 -17.04
CA ILE A 57 6.11 -6.33 -16.45
C ILE A 57 6.23 -6.22 -14.94
N SER A 58 5.11 -6.31 -14.22
CA SER A 58 5.07 -6.30 -12.76
C SER A 58 4.75 -7.71 -12.24
N LEU A 59 5.73 -8.34 -11.59
CA LEU A 59 5.60 -9.65 -10.95
C LEU A 59 5.48 -9.50 -9.43
N SER A 60 4.70 -8.51 -9.00
CA SER A 60 4.35 -8.23 -7.62
C SER A 60 3.00 -7.53 -7.55
N PRO A 61 2.05 -8.08 -6.81
CA PRO A 61 0.77 -7.40 -6.57
C PRO A 61 0.94 -6.01 -5.93
N THR A 62 1.88 -5.85 -5.01
CA THR A 62 2.18 -4.57 -4.36
C THR A 62 2.69 -3.54 -5.36
N ALA A 63 3.69 -3.91 -6.18
CA ALA A 63 4.22 -3.02 -7.22
C ALA A 63 3.15 -2.67 -8.26
N THR A 64 2.30 -3.63 -8.64
CA THR A 64 1.17 -3.40 -9.54
C THR A 64 0.24 -2.33 -8.99
N GLU A 65 -0.21 -2.44 -7.75
CA GLU A 65 -1.07 -1.44 -7.10
C GLU A 65 -0.41 -0.06 -7.04
N ILE A 66 0.88 -0.01 -6.74
CA ILE A 66 1.64 1.24 -6.70
C ILE A 66 1.69 1.89 -8.09
N LEU A 67 2.06 1.14 -9.15
CA LEU A 67 2.15 1.66 -10.52
C LEU A 67 0.83 2.25 -11.00
N PHE A 68 -0.28 1.57 -10.71
CA PHE A 68 -1.60 2.09 -11.05
C PHE A 68 -1.96 3.33 -10.24
N ALA A 69 -1.70 3.34 -8.93
CA ALA A 69 -2.01 4.46 -8.05
C ALA A 69 -1.24 5.74 -8.37
N ILE A 70 -0.01 5.63 -8.91
CA ILE A 70 0.79 6.77 -9.33
C ILE A 70 0.57 7.18 -10.79
N GLY A 71 -0.33 6.50 -11.53
CA GLY A 71 -0.67 6.83 -12.92
C GLY A 71 0.30 6.28 -13.97
N ALA A 72 1.06 5.22 -13.64
CA ALA A 72 1.93 4.49 -14.57
C ALA A 72 1.21 3.33 -15.29
N ASN A 73 -0.10 3.19 -15.15
CA ASN A 73 -0.90 2.08 -15.69
C ASN A 73 -0.71 1.84 -17.18
N LYS A 74 -0.58 2.91 -18.00
CA LYS A 74 -0.34 2.81 -19.45
C LYS A 74 1.03 2.22 -19.82
N GLN A 75 1.95 2.14 -18.88
CA GLN A 75 3.27 1.54 -19.06
C GLN A 75 3.27 0.05 -18.68
N VAL A 76 2.26 -0.42 -17.94
CA VAL A 76 2.15 -1.81 -17.49
C VAL A 76 1.65 -2.67 -18.63
N LEU A 77 2.52 -3.57 -19.11
CA LEU A 77 2.25 -4.49 -20.21
C LEU A 77 1.57 -5.77 -19.75
N ALA A 78 2.03 -6.31 -18.63
CA ALA A 78 1.52 -7.54 -18.04
C ALA A 78 1.81 -7.56 -16.53
N VAL A 79 1.00 -8.31 -15.79
CA VAL A 79 1.15 -8.50 -14.35
C VAL A 79 1.17 -9.99 -14.01
N ASP A 80 1.59 -10.36 -12.80
CA ASP A 80 1.52 -11.75 -12.34
C ASP A 80 0.09 -12.22 -12.07
N ASP A 81 -0.06 -13.54 -11.87
CA ASP A 81 -1.32 -14.25 -11.64
C ASP A 81 -2.05 -13.83 -10.35
N ASN A 82 -1.34 -13.26 -9.36
CA ASN A 82 -1.90 -12.77 -8.11
C ASN A 82 -2.23 -11.27 -8.12
N SER A 83 -1.81 -10.53 -9.14
CA SER A 83 -2.14 -9.12 -9.30
C SER A 83 -3.58 -8.95 -9.78
N ASN A 84 -4.50 -8.67 -8.86
CA ASN A 84 -5.94 -8.58 -9.09
C ASN A 84 -6.54 -7.19 -8.81
N PHE A 85 -5.72 -6.22 -8.42
CA PHE A 85 -6.16 -4.86 -8.14
C PHE A 85 -5.24 -3.82 -8.80
N PRO A 86 -5.83 -2.74 -9.41
CA PRO A 86 -7.27 -2.56 -9.65
C PRO A 86 -7.84 -3.62 -10.64
N LEU A 87 -9.16 -3.65 -10.81
CA LEU A 87 -9.82 -4.71 -11.59
C LEU A 87 -9.46 -4.72 -13.09
N ASP A 88 -8.95 -3.61 -13.61
CA ASP A 88 -8.57 -3.39 -15.01
C ASP A 88 -7.08 -3.66 -15.30
N VAL A 89 -6.37 -4.34 -14.40
CA VAL A 89 -4.97 -4.76 -14.66
C VAL A 89 -4.87 -5.68 -15.88
N PRO A 90 -3.78 -5.57 -16.69
CA PRO A 90 -3.58 -6.42 -17.86
C PRO A 90 -3.19 -7.84 -17.42
N LYS A 91 -4.20 -8.69 -17.19
CA LYS A 91 -4.04 -10.07 -16.71
C LYS A 91 -3.14 -10.89 -17.62
N SER A 92 -2.29 -11.72 -17.03
CA SER A 92 -1.44 -12.66 -17.74
C SER A 92 -1.33 -13.99 -17.00
N GLN A 93 -0.65 -14.98 -17.61
CA GLN A 93 -0.35 -16.28 -17.01
C GLN A 93 1.05 -16.29 -16.35
N LEU A 94 1.67 -15.13 -16.17
CA LEU A 94 2.96 -15.03 -15.50
C LEU A 94 2.78 -15.28 -14.01
N SER A 95 3.65 -16.12 -13.44
CA SER A 95 3.65 -16.33 -11.99
C SER A 95 4.63 -15.40 -11.31
N GLY A 96 4.17 -14.70 -10.27
CA GLY A 96 5.02 -13.91 -9.37
C GLY A 96 5.90 -14.80 -8.50
N PHE A 97 5.39 -15.97 -8.10
CA PHE A 97 6.11 -16.93 -7.26
C PHE A 97 7.12 -17.78 -8.04
N SER A 98 6.82 -18.14 -9.29
CA SER A 98 7.65 -19.00 -10.15
C SER A 98 7.80 -18.40 -11.55
N PRO A 99 8.45 -17.22 -11.70
CA PRO A 99 8.54 -16.54 -12.97
C PRO A 99 9.27 -17.38 -14.03
N ASN A 100 8.70 -17.42 -15.24
CA ASN A 100 9.32 -18.05 -16.40
C ASN A 100 10.04 -16.99 -17.23
N VAL A 101 11.37 -17.08 -17.31
CA VAL A 101 12.23 -16.12 -18.02
C VAL A 101 11.88 -16.05 -19.51
N GLU A 102 11.63 -17.18 -20.16
CA GLU A 102 11.33 -17.25 -21.59
C GLU A 102 9.99 -16.56 -21.90
N ALA A 103 8.96 -16.83 -21.08
CA ALA A 103 7.67 -16.18 -21.22
C ALA A 103 7.74 -14.65 -21.00
N ILE A 104 8.58 -14.19 -20.07
CA ILE A 104 8.83 -12.77 -19.83
C ILE A 104 9.52 -12.14 -21.06
N VAL A 105 10.59 -12.77 -21.55
CA VAL A 105 11.36 -12.28 -22.70
C VAL A 105 10.51 -12.21 -23.97
N ALA A 106 9.64 -13.19 -24.20
CA ALA A 106 8.73 -13.22 -25.35
C ALA A 106 7.79 -11.99 -25.41
N LEU A 107 7.48 -11.38 -24.26
CA LEU A 107 6.70 -10.16 -24.17
C LEU A 107 7.50 -8.88 -24.47
N ASN A 108 8.82 -8.99 -24.68
CA ASN A 108 9.70 -7.87 -24.99
C ASN A 108 9.54 -6.66 -24.06
N PRO A 109 9.71 -6.83 -22.72
CA PRO A 109 9.62 -5.73 -21.75
C PRO A 109 10.87 -4.85 -21.80
N ASP A 110 10.74 -3.59 -21.38
CA ASP A 110 11.86 -2.68 -21.16
C ASP A 110 12.16 -2.42 -19.68
N LEU A 111 11.32 -2.99 -18.78
CA LEU A 111 11.55 -3.09 -17.34
C LEU A 111 10.75 -4.26 -16.77
N VAL A 112 11.35 -5.01 -15.84
CA VAL A 112 10.65 -6.02 -15.03
C VAL A 112 10.79 -5.64 -13.55
N ILE A 113 9.69 -5.76 -12.80
CA ILE A 113 9.68 -5.57 -11.35
C ILE A 113 9.38 -6.92 -10.72
N ILE A 114 10.23 -7.37 -9.79
CA ILE A 114 10.13 -8.68 -9.14
C ILE A 114 10.23 -8.48 -7.63
N GLN A 115 9.32 -9.07 -6.87
CA GLN A 115 9.45 -9.12 -5.41
C GLN A 115 10.60 -10.05 -5.02
N ILE A 116 11.46 -9.59 -4.10
CA ILE A 116 12.50 -10.45 -3.54
C ILE A 116 11.91 -11.28 -2.40
N ASP A 117 11.79 -12.58 -2.63
CA ASP A 117 11.27 -13.54 -1.65
C ASP A 117 12.23 -14.71 -1.42
N SER A 118 13.16 -14.96 -2.35
CA SER A 118 14.00 -16.16 -2.34
C SER A 118 15.28 -16.01 -3.18
N ALA A 119 16.17 -16.98 -3.05
CA ALA A 119 17.32 -17.12 -3.95
C ALA A 119 16.90 -17.28 -5.43
N LYS A 120 15.70 -17.80 -5.68
CA LYS A 120 15.14 -17.99 -7.02
C LYS A 120 14.86 -16.63 -7.69
N SER A 121 14.27 -15.67 -6.97
CA SER A 121 14.02 -14.30 -7.48
C SER A 121 15.32 -13.65 -7.95
N LYS A 122 16.43 -13.86 -7.21
CA LYS A 122 17.77 -13.38 -7.61
C LYS A 122 18.25 -14.04 -8.91
N SER A 123 18.10 -15.36 -9.03
CA SER A 123 18.51 -16.09 -10.26
C SER A 123 17.74 -15.60 -11.50
N ILE A 124 16.44 -15.37 -11.36
CA ILE A 124 15.60 -14.83 -12.44
C ILE A 124 16.04 -13.43 -12.84
N ARG A 125 16.27 -12.55 -11.85
CA ARG A 125 16.82 -11.22 -12.08
C ARG A 125 18.13 -11.28 -12.86
N ASP A 126 19.06 -12.15 -12.45
CA ASP A 126 20.38 -12.27 -13.10
C ASP A 126 20.25 -12.77 -14.54
N SER A 127 19.33 -13.71 -14.81
CA SER A 127 19.03 -14.21 -16.16
C SER A 127 18.48 -13.12 -17.06
N LEU A 128 17.48 -12.36 -16.61
CA LEU A 128 16.90 -11.25 -17.37
C LEU A 128 17.92 -10.14 -17.63
N THR A 129 18.75 -9.82 -16.63
CA THR A 129 19.80 -8.79 -16.77
C THR A 129 20.86 -9.17 -17.81
N LYS A 130 21.26 -10.47 -17.87
CA LYS A 130 22.15 -10.98 -18.90
C LYS A 130 21.56 -10.84 -20.31
N LEU A 131 20.23 -10.86 -20.44
CA LEU A 131 19.52 -10.64 -21.70
C LEU A 131 19.27 -9.14 -21.98
N GLY A 132 19.84 -8.24 -21.19
CA GLY A 132 19.72 -6.80 -21.38
C GLY A 132 18.43 -6.19 -20.86
N ILE A 133 17.61 -6.95 -20.13
CA ILE A 133 16.36 -6.47 -19.55
C ILE A 133 16.63 -5.95 -18.14
N PRO A 134 16.40 -4.65 -17.85
CA PRO A 134 16.56 -4.11 -16.51
C PRO A 134 15.53 -4.69 -15.56
N VAL A 135 15.98 -5.03 -14.34
CA VAL A 135 15.10 -5.58 -13.30
C VAL A 135 15.22 -4.74 -12.02
N VAL A 136 14.09 -4.28 -11.51
CA VAL A 136 13.96 -3.67 -10.19
C VAL A 136 13.46 -4.74 -9.22
N MET A 137 14.22 -4.97 -8.14
CA MET A 137 13.86 -5.93 -7.11
C MET A 137 13.10 -5.22 -6.00
N GLU A 138 11.80 -5.50 -5.85
CA GLU A 138 10.99 -4.98 -4.75
C GLU A 138 11.39 -5.65 -3.44
N LYS A 139 11.70 -4.84 -2.42
CA LYS A 139 12.03 -5.34 -1.09
C LYS A 139 10.76 -5.54 -0.27
N THR A 140 10.66 -6.65 0.45
CA THR A 140 9.60 -6.84 1.45
C THR A 140 9.65 -5.74 2.50
N ALA A 141 8.55 -5.01 2.64
CA ALA A 141 8.43 -3.97 3.66
C ALA A 141 8.29 -4.59 5.06
N SER A 142 8.90 -3.98 6.05
CA SER A 142 8.73 -4.34 7.47
C SER A 142 7.94 -3.29 8.25
N LYS A 143 7.83 -2.09 7.72
CA LYS A 143 7.15 -0.93 8.32
C LYS A 143 6.63 0.01 7.25
N ILE A 144 5.71 0.88 7.62
CA ILE A 144 5.04 1.80 6.67
C ILE A 144 6.02 2.75 5.93
N SER A 145 7.16 3.12 6.52
CA SER A 145 8.15 3.94 5.82
C SER A 145 8.80 3.22 4.64
N ASP A 146 8.87 1.89 4.67
CA ASP A 146 9.40 1.09 3.57
C ASP A 146 8.44 1.14 2.37
N THR A 147 7.12 1.08 2.62
CA THR A 147 6.08 1.33 1.61
C THR A 147 6.25 2.70 0.93
N TYR A 148 6.48 3.75 1.72
CA TYR A 148 6.69 5.08 1.14
C TYR A 148 7.92 5.13 0.23
N SER A 149 9.01 4.48 0.65
CA SER A 149 10.24 4.41 -0.14
C SER A 149 10.03 3.64 -1.44
N GLU A 150 9.24 2.55 -1.41
CA GLU A 150 8.92 1.77 -2.60
C GLU A 150 8.05 2.56 -3.59
N ILE A 151 7.03 3.27 -3.10
CA ILE A 151 6.20 4.16 -3.92
C ILE A 151 7.07 5.22 -4.62
N GLU A 152 8.00 5.84 -3.88
CA GLU A 152 8.89 6.85 -4.44
C GLU A 152 9.88 6.27 -5.45
N LEU A 153 10.39 5.05 -5.21
CA LEU A 153 11.26 4.32 -6.14
C LEU A 153 10.51 4.01 -7.45
N LEU A 154 9.32 3.41 -7.37
CA LEU A 154 8.51 3.10 -8.56
C LEU A 154 8.05 4.36 -9.29
N GLY A 155 7.78 5.45 -8.56
CA GLY A 155 7.54 6.75 -9.15
C GLY A 155 8.74 7.28 -9.94
N LYS A 156 9.96 7.09 -9.43
CA LYS A 156 11.18 7.50 -10.10
C LYS A 156 11.45 6.69 -11.36
N VAL A 157 11.32 5.35 -11.31
CA VAL A 157 11.60 4.48 -12.45
C VAL A 157 10.56 4.59 -13.56
N SER A 158 9.32 4.94 -13.24
CA SER A 158 8.22 5.11 -14.22
C SER A 158 8.02 6.54 -14.70
N ASP A 159 8.84 7.50 -14.26
CA ASP A 159 8.67 8.95 -14.54
C ASP A 159 7.37 9.53 -13.96
N GLN A 160 6.95 9.02 -12.78
CA GLN A 160 5.76 9.46 -12.03
C GLN A 160 6.12 10.02 -10.64
N SER A 161 7.31 10.64 -10.51
CA SER A 161 7.85 11.07 -9.21
C SER A 161 6.94 12.05 -8.46
N THR A 162 6.25 12.96 -9.17
CA THR A 162 5.33 13.92 -8.55
C THR A 162 4.09 13.23 -8.00
N SER A 163 3.48 12.32 -8.78
CA SER A 163 2.32 11.54 -8.34
C SER A 163 2.67 10.66 -7.15
N ALA A 164 3.84 10.03 -7.17
CA ALA A 164 4.34 9.22 -6.06
C ALA A 164 4.50 10.03 -4.76
N LYS A 165 5.11 11.21 -4.82
CA LYS A 165 5.24 12.11 -3.66
C LYS A 165 3.89 12.57 -3.14
N THR A 166 2.95 12.89 -4.01
CA THR A 166 1.58 13.28 -3.66
C THR A 166 0.86 12.13 -2.96
N LEU A 167 0.96 10.91 -3.50
CA LEU A 167 0.40 9.71 -2.89
C LEU A 167 0.96 9.47 -1.49
N VAL A 168 2.29 9.48 -1.33
CA VAL A 168 2.97 9.31 -0.04
C VAL A 168 2.53 10.37 0.97
N SER A 169 2.45 11.65 0.55
CA SER A 169 1.98 12.74 1.41
C SER A 169 0.54 12.53 1.88
N SER A 170 -0.34 12.11 0.97
CA SER A 170 -1.75 11.77 1.29
C SER A 170 -1.85 10.60 2.26
N MET A 171 -1.10 9.52 2.03
CA MET A 171 -1.07 8.35 2.92
C MET A 171 -0.59 8.74 4.32
N LYS A 172 0.53 9.48 4.43
CA LYS A 172 1.05 9.98 5.71
C LYS A 172 0.01 10.79 6.47
N LYS A 173 -0.68 11.72 5.79
CA LYS A 173 -1.73 12.54 6.39
C LYS A 173 -2.92 11.71 6.88
N ARG A 174 -3.39 10.75 6.07
CA ARG A 174 -4.49 9.85 6.44
C ARG A 174 -4.12 9.00 7.66
N ILE A 175 -2.97 8.32 7.63
CA ILE A 175 -2.50 7.46 8.73
C ILE A 175 -2.31 8.27 10.01
N SER A 176 -1.67 9.45 9.93
CA SER A 176 -1.52 10.33 11.10
C SER A 176 -2.86 10.73 11.70
N LYS A 177 -3.86 11.06 10.86
CA LYS A 177 -5.23 11.37 11.32
C LYS A 177 -5.88 10.17 11.98
N ILE A 178 -5.77 8.98 11.40
CA ILE A 178 -6.31 7.74 11.95
C ILE A 178 -5.71 7.48 13.33
N LEU A 179 -4.38 7.49 13.45
CA LEU A 179 -3.68 7.22 14.70
C LEU A 179 -3.97 8.27 15.78
N SER A 180 -4.07 9.55 15.42
CA SER A 180 -4.38 10.62 16.38
C SER A 180 -5.83 10.58 16.87
N SER A 181 -6.75 10.08 16.05
CA SER A 181 -8.17 9.93 16.43
C SER A 181 -8.48 8.60 17.14
N SER A 182 -7.50 7.68 17.17
CA SER A 182 -7.68 6.38 17.79
C SER A 182 -7.38 6.43 19.28
N THR A 183 -8.23 5.78 20.07
CA THR A 183 -8.09 5.75 21.53
C THR A 183 -6.93 4.84 21.92
N LYS A 184 -5.82 5.40 22.43
CA LYS A 184 -4.71 4.62 23.02
C LYS A 184 -4.99 4.19 24.47
N LYS A 185 -6.24 4.32 24.94
CA LYS A 185 -6.62 4.05 26.33
C LYS A 185 -6.49 2.57 26.70
N TYR A 186 -6.71 1.68 25.76
CA TYR A 186 -6.68 0.24 25.98
C TYR A 186 -5.57 -0.41 25.17
N LYS A 187 -4.72 -1.16 25.83
CA LYS A 187 -3.70 -2.03 25.19
C LYS A 187 -4.32 -3.39 24.89
N TYR A 188 -5.24 -3.44 23.92
CA TYR A 188 -5.86 -4.71 23.55
C TYR A 188 -4.81 -5.73 23.12
N ARG A 189 -4.96 -6.98 23.58
CA ARG A 189 -4.25 -8.12 23.04
C ARG A 189 -4.90 -8.54 21.74
N VAL A 190 -4.08 -8.65 20.68
CA VAL A 190 -4.57 -9.00 19.34
C VAL A 190 -3.94 -10.28 18.86
N PHE A 191 -4.73 -11.12 18.19
CA PHE A 191 -4.29 -12.24 17.40
C PHE A 191 -4.60 -11.97 15.93
N HIS A 192 -3.60 -12.14 15.06
CA HIS A 192 -3.74 -12.09 13.61
C HIS A 192 -3.63 -13.50 13.07
N GLU A 193 -4.71 -14.03 12.54
CA GLU A 193 -4.76 -15.36 11.92
C GLU A 193 -4.47 -15.24 10.44
N LEU A 194 -3.38 -15.87 9.98
CA LEU A 194 -3.01 -15.92 8.57
C LEU A 194 -3.72 -17.06 7.85
N ASP A 195 -3.92 -18.17 8.55
CA ASP A 195 -4.65 -19.35 8.08
C ASP A 195 -5.19 -20.18 9.26
N ASN A 196 -6.07 -21.12 8.98
CA ASN A 196 -6.73 -21.98 9.98
C ASN A 196 -5.79 -22.99 10.67
N THR A 197 -4.52 -23.06 10.27
CA THR A 197 -3.47 -23.81 10.97
C THR A 197 -2.77 -22.96 12.05
N LEU A 198 -3.32 -21.77 12.32
CA LEU A 198 -2.93 -20.82 13.36
C LEU A 198 -1.55 -20.19 13.15
N TYR A 199 -1.08 -20.05 11.92
CA TYR A 199 0.01 -19.13 11.64
C TYR A 199 -0.39 -17.69 11.94
N SER A 200 0.55 -16.94 12.49
CA SER A 200 0.35 -15.55 12.90
C SER A 200 1.50 -14.65 12.43
N ALA A 201 1.40 -13.37 12.69
CA ALA A 201 2.39 -12.36 12.33
C ALA A 201 2.82 -11.57 13.58
N THR A 202 4.10 -11.64 13.95
CA THR A 202 4.68 -10.89 15.09
C THR A 202 4.88 -9.41 14.75
N SER A 203 5.16 -8.60 15.76
CA SER A 203 5.53 -7.17 15.62
C SER A 203 6.84 -6.94 14.84
N LYS A 204 7.57 -7.99 14.44
CA LYS A 204 8.72 -7.91 13.53
C LYS A 204 8.29 -7.83 12.06
N THR A 205 7.06 -8.21 11.73
CA THR A 205 6.50 -8.17 10.38
C THR A 205 5.85 -6.84 10.08
N PHE A 206 5.56 -6.58 8.81
CA PHE A 206 4.78 -5.41 8.38
C PHE A 206 3.40 -5.36 9.06
N ILE A 207 2.69 -6.49 9.06
CA ILE A 207 1.36 -6.64 9.66
C ILE A 207 1.41 -6.26 11.14
N GLY A 208 2.31 -6.86 11.89
CA GLY A 208 2.43 -6.62 13.32
C GLY A 208 2.93 -5.21 13.66
N ASN A 209 3.70 -4.56 12.77
CA ASN A 209 4.06 -3.16 12.94
C ASN A 209 2.84 -2.24 12.86
N VAL A 210 1.84 -2.53 12.02
CA VAL A 210 0.58 -1.76 12.02
C VAL A 210 -0.11 -1.84 13.39
N TYR A 211 -0.21 -3.01 14.00
CA TYR A 211 -0.77 -3.15 15.36
C TYR A 211 0.04 -2.39 16.40
N LYS A 212 1.37 -2.43 16.29
CA LYS A 212 2.28 -1.69 17.18
C LYS A 212 2.08 -0.17 17.09
N ASP A 213 1.79 0.38 15.92
CA ASP A 213 1.52 1.82 15.74
C ASP A 213 0.29 2.28 16.54
N PHE A 214 -0.68 1.38 16.77
CA PHE A 214 -1.83 1.61 17.65
C PHE A 214 -1.53 1.34 19.14
N GLY A 215 -0.36 0.82 19.47
CA GLY A 215 0.00 0.43 20.84
C GLY A 215 -0.67 -0.86 21.32
N LEU A 216 -1.10 -1.72 20.38
CA LEU A 216 -1.71 -3.01 20.68
C LEU A 216 -0.64 -4.03 21.10
N VAL A 217 -1.04 -5.03 21.88
CA VAL A 217 -0.18 -6.14 22.32
C VAL A 217 -0.42 -7.32 21.40
N ASN A 218 0.58 -7.68 20.61
CA ASN A 218 0.47 -8.82 19.70
C ASN A 218 0.79 -10.13 20.44
N VAL A 219 -0.18 -11.03 20.54
CA VAL A 219 0.02 -12.30 21.27
C VAL A 219 1.09 -13.19 20.63
N ALA A 220 1.32 -13.04 19.33
CA ALA A 220 2.36 -13.79 18.64
C ALA A 220 3.79 -13.42 19.05
N ASP A 221 4.02 -12.24 19.68
CA ASP A 221 5.35 -11.78 20.06
C ASP A 221 5.97 -12.60 21.20
N ALA A 222 5.15 -13.18 22.08
CA ALA A 222 5.59 -13.97 23.20
C ALA A 222 5.58 -15.50 22.89
N ALA A 223 5.21 -15.90 21.69
CA ALA A 223 5.24 -17.29 21.29
C ALA A 223 6.67 -17.81 21.24
N THR A 224 6.94 -18.88 21.98
CA THR A 224 8.21 -19.59 21.94
C THR A 224 8.19 -20.63 20.83
N GLY A 225 9.14 -20.58 19.91
CA GLY A 225 9.23 -21.51 18.77
C GLY A 225 10.38 -21.14 17.85
N ALA A 226 10.60 -21.96 16.83
CA ALA A 226 11.60 -21.68 15.81
C ALA A 226 11.36 -20.28 15.20
N ASP A 227 12.43 -19.52 15.01
CA ASP A 227 12.36 -18.20 14.36
C ASP A 227 11.85 -18.38 12.93
N SER A 228 10.56 -18.24 12.76
CA SER A 228 9.84 -18.36 11.49
C SER A 228 9.83 -17.04 10.71
N ALA A 229 10.91 -16.29 10.78
CA ALA A 229 11.04 -14.96 10.17
C ALA A 229 9.90 -13.98 10.57
N GLY A 230 9.35 -14.17 11.78
CA GLY A 230 8.26 -13.37 12.31
C GLY A 230 6.86 -13.95 12.08
N TYR A 231 6.74 -15.15 11.54
CA TYR A 231 5.46 -15.81 11.26
C TYR A 231 5.34 -17.14 12.00
N PRO A 232 5.17 -17.15 13.35
CA PRO A 232 5.07 -18.38 14.11
C PRO A 232 3.73 -19.09 13.89
N GLN A 233 3.75 -20.41 13.93
CA GLN A 233 2.55 -21.21 14.13
C GLN A 233 2.26 -21.31 15.63
N LEU A 234 1.05 -20.94 16.05
CA LEU A 234 0.62 -20.98 17.44
C LEU A 234 -0.20 -22.25 17.72
N SER A 235 -0.29 -22.64 18.99
CA SER A 235 -1.24 -23.72 19.35
C SER A 235 -2.56 -23.14 19.85
N ALA A 236 -3.63 -23.93 19.78
CA ALA A 236 -4.94 -23.54 20.30
C ALA A 236 -4.88 -23.26 21.81
N GLU A 237 -4.15 -24.08 22.57
CA GLU A 237 -3.95 -23.92 24.02
C GLU A 237 -3.24 -22.62 24.35
N TYR A 238 -2.21 -22.26 23.55
CA TYR A 238 -1.50 -20.99 23.71
C TYR A 238 -2.45 -19.80 23.45
N LEU A 239 -3.28 -19.85 22.41
CA LEU A 239 -4.24 -18.80 22.12
C LEU A 239 -5.31 -18.67 23.20
N ILE A 240 -5.82 -19.78 23.72
CA ILE A 240 -6.77 -19.79 24.85
C ILE A 240 -6.13 -19.12 26.08
N SER A 241 -4.88 -19.48 26.43
CA SER A 241 -4.19 -18.93 27.60
C SER A 241 -3.80 -17.47 27.41
N SER A 242 -3.43 -17.05 26.20
CA SER A 242 -3.08 -15.66 25.85
C SER A 242 -4.31 -14.74 25.83
N ASN A 243 -5.49 -15.31 25.70
CA ASN A 243 -6.79 -14.66 25.75
C ASN A 243 -6.83 -13.35 24.91
N PRO A 244 -6.71 -13.41 23.58
CA PRO A 244 -6.79 -12.20 22.75
C PRO A 244 -8.17 -11.52 22.87
N GLN A 245 -8.15 -10.20 22.85
CA GLN A 245 -9.36 -9.37 22.96
C GLN A 245 -9.91 -8.95 21.60
N ILE A 246 -9.09 -9.09 20.56
CA ILE A 246 -9.47 -8.89 19.16
C ILE A 246 -8.78 -9.97 18.33
N ILE A 247 -9.54 -10.60 17.43
CA ILE A 247 -9.01 -11.53 16.43
C ILE A 247 -9.22 -10.92 15.05
N PHE A 248 -8.16 -10.85 14.26
CA PHE A 248 -8.18 -10.45 12.85
C PHE A 248 -7.96 -11.67 11.97
N LEU A 249 -8.93 -11.99 11.11
CA LEU A 249 -8.88 -13.13 10.18
C LEU A 249 -8.44 -12.66 8.80
N ALA A 250 -7.24 -13.04 8.37
CA ALA A 250 -6.74 -12.74 7.03
C ALA A 250 -7.08 -13.83 6.00
N ASP A 251 -7.71 -14.91 6.43
CA ASP A 251 -8.11 -16.08 5.66
C ASP A 251 -9.62 -16.18 5.41
N SER A 252 -10.36 -15.10 5.66
CA SER A 252 -11.82 -15.06 5.48
C SER A 252 -12.26 -15.43 4.06
N GLN A 253 -11.46 -15.16 3.03
CA GLN A 253 -11.69 -15.57 1.65
C GLN A 253 -11.63 -17.10 1.45
N TYR A 254 -10.99 -17.83 2.36
CA TYR A 254 -10.88 -19.29 2.32
C TYR A 254 -11.91 -19.98 3.22
N GLY A 255 -12.90 -19.22 3.70
CA GLY A 255 -14.03 -19.75 4.46
C GLY A 255 -13.95 -19.60 5.97
N GLU A 256 -12.85 -19.04 6.50
CA GLU A 256 -12.77 -18.70 7.92
C GLU A 256 -13.59 -17.44 8.21
N THR A 257 -14.48 -17.54 9.17
CA THR A 257 -15.41 -16.46 9.54
C THR A 257 -15.51 -16.33 11.06
N ALA A 258 -16.11 -15.26 11.53
CA ALA A 258 -16.43 -15.13 12.94
C ALA A 258 -17.31 -16.30 13.44
N ALA A 259 -18.13 -16.90 12.58
CA ALA A 259 -18.96 -18.04 12.93
C ALA A 259 -18.13 -19.32 13.11
N THR A 260 -17.19 -19.62 12.21
CA THR A 260 -16.32 -20.80 12.31
C THR A 260 -15.40 -20.71 13.52
N VAL A 261 -14.87 -19.53 13.81
CA VAL A 261 -13.99 -19.28 14.97
C VAL A 261 -14.74 -19.50 16.30
N ARG A 262 -16.01 -19.06 16.40
CA ARG A 262 -16.81 -19.21 17.64
C ARG A 262 -17.07 -20.66 18.05
N VAL A 263 -17.10 -21.57 17.10
CA VAL A 263 -17.37 -23.01 17.37
C VAL A 263 -16.11 -23.84 17.54
N ARG A 264 -14.92 -23.23 17.44
CA ARG A 264 -13.65 -23.93 17.70
C ARG A 264 -13.61 -24.42 19.15
N GLN A 265 -13.13 -25.64 19.34
CA GLN A 265 -13.10 -26.26 20.66
C GLN A 265 -12.24 -25.43 21.65
N GLY A 266 -12.82 -25.08 22.79
CA GLY A 266 -12.17 -24.35 23.87
C GLY A 266 -12.09 -22.83 23.66
N TRP A 267 -12.52 -22.29 22.52
CA TRP A 267 -12.41 -20.84 22.23
C TRP A 267 -13.55 -20.00 22.80
N GLN A 268 -14.60 -20.65 23.33
CA GLN A 268 -15.79 -19.95 23.87
C GLN A 268 -15.47 -19.04 25.06
N GLY A 269 -14.32 -19.28 25.75
CA GLY A 269 -13.83 -18.45 26.85
C GLY A 269 -12.93 -17.30 26.45
N ILE A 270 -12.56 -17.15 25.15
CA ILE A 270 -11.68 -16.09 24.67
C ILE A 270 -12.45 -14.77 24.64
N ASP A 271 -11.87 -13.70 25.18
CA ASP A 271 -12.48 -12.36 25.25
C ASP A 271 -12.97 -11.86 23.88
N ALA A 272 -12.21 -12.10 22.81
CA ALA A 272 -12.61 -11.71 21.45
C ALA A 272 -13.88 -12.44 20.99
N VAL A 273 -14.05 -13.71 21.38
CA VAL A 273 -15.23 -14.50 21.04
C VAL A 273 -16.44 -14.05 21.85
N ILE A 274 -16.27 -13.88 23.18
CA ILE A 274 -17.33 -13.42 24.10
C ILE A 274 -17.86 -12.05 23.68
N ASN A 275 -16.96 -11.14 23.31
CA ASN A 275 -17.30 -9.74 23.00
C ASN A 275 -17.56 -9.48 21.50
N ASN A 276 -17.63 -10.53 20.66
CA ASN A 276 -17.85 -10.41 19.22
C ASN A 276 -16.82 -9.49 18.52
N ARG A 277 -15.55 -9.55 18.94
CA ARG A 277 -14.46 -8.77 18.35
C ARG A 277 -13.58 -9.64 17.44
N ILE A 278 -14.24 -10.31 16.48
CA ILE A 278 -13.61 -11.09 15.42
C ILE A 278 -13.81 -10.28 14.14
N VAL A 279 -12.73 -9.88 13.50
CA VAL A 279 -12.70 -8.97 12.35
C VAL A 279 -12.22 -9.74 11.13
N GLU A 280 -13.12 -9.96 10.20
CA GLU A 280 -12.79 -10.54 8.90
C GLU A 280 -12.10 -9.48 8.03
N LEU A 281 -10.86 -9.76 7.60
CA LEU A 281 -10.07 -8.85 6.77
C LEU A 281 -10.25 -9.20 5.29
N PRO A 282 -10.31 -8.18 4.40
CA PRO A 282 -10.06 -8.44 2.98
C PRO A 282 -8.65 -9.00 2.81
N ALA A 283 -8.55 -10.18 2.19
CA ALA A 283 -7.33 -10.97 2.13
C ALA A 283 -6.06 -10.24 1.72
N ASP A 284 -6.20 -9.38 0.72
CA ASP A 284 -5.06 -8.70 0.11
C ASP A 284 -4.55 -7.49 0.93
N ILE A 285 -5.43 -6.89 1.75
CA ILE A 285 -5.12 -5.61 2.41
C ILE A 285 -3.99 -5.74 3.44
N PRO A 286 -3.97 -6.73 4.35
CA PRO A 286 -2.88 -6.86 5.32
C PRO A 286 -1.59 -7.42 4.70
N SER A 287 -1.67 -8.16 3.59
CA SER A 287 -0.55 -8.87 2.98
C SER A 287 0.15 -8.09 1.86
N ARG A 288 -0.42 -6.95 1.43
CA ARG A 288 0.14 -6.07 0.41
C ARG A 288 0.48 -4.72 1.02
N TRP A 289 1.76 -4.42 1.11
CA TRP A 289 2.26 -3.14 1.65
C TRP A 289 2.23 -2.00 0.64
N GLY A 290 1.19 -1.97 -0.19
CA GLY A 290 0.91 -0.93 -1.19
C GLY A 290 0.04 0.22 -0.65
N PRO A 291 -0.54 1.03 -1.55
CA PRO A 291 -1.36 2.19 -1.17
C PRO A 291 -2.57 1.85 -0.30
N ARG A 292 -3.16 0.65 -0.46
CA ARG A 292 -4.31 0.20 0.31
C ARG A 292 -4.02 -0.13 1.77
N VAL A 293 -2.76 -0.11 2.19
CA VAL A 293 -2.43 -0.28 3.61
C VAL A 293 -3.12 0.74 4.51
N VAL A 294 -3.46 1.91 3.99
CA VAL A 294 -4.24 2.92 4.74
C VAL A 294 -5.60 2.36 5.17
N ASP A 295 -6.22 1.51 4.35
CA ASP A 295 -7.50 0.87 4.67
C ASP A 295 -7.31 -0.15 5.80
N PHE A 296 -6.14 -0.82 5.88
CA PHE A 296 -5.81 -1.68 7.02
C PHE A 296 -5.73 -0.87 8.33
N TYR A 297 -5.10 0.31 8.31
CA TYR A 297 -5.12 1.22 9.47
C TYR A 297 -6.55 1.63 9.84
N GLU A 298 -7.42 1.89 8.88
CA GLU A 298 -8.83 2.23 9.14
C GLU A 298 -9.60 1.07 9.78
N ILE A 299 -9.39 -0.17 9.30
CA ILE A 299 -10.00 -1.38 9.87
C ILE A 299 -9.55 -1.58 11.32
N VAL A 300 -8.25 -1.49 11.60
CA VAL A 300 -7.71 -1.61 12.96
C VAL A 300 -8.27 -0.52 13.87
N ALA A 301 -8.29 0.73 13.41
CA ALA A 301 -8.86 1.85 14.17
C ALA A 301 -10.33 1.65 14.51
N LYS A 302 -11.11 1.05 13.61
CA LYS A 302 -12.53 0.72 13.83
C LYS A 302 -12.68 -0.41 14.87
N ALA A 303 -11.81 -1.41 14.82
CA ALA A 303 -11.89 -2.57 15.71
C ALA A 303 -11.57 -2.25 17.18
N ILE A 304 -10.80 -1.18 17.45
CA ILE A 304 -10.38 -0.78 18.80
C ILE A 304 -11.28 0.33 19.43
N LYS A 305 -12.30 0.77 18.72
CA LYS A 305 -13.32 1.68 19.27
C LYS A 305 -14.28 0.90 20.16
#